data_afc9a1bd6044a7ed7d2f057ba8a0e4df
#
_entry.id   afc9a1bd6044a7ed7d2f057ba8a0e4df
#
_cell.length_a   1.000
_cell.length_b   1.000
_cell.length_c   1.000
_cell.angle_alpha   90.00
_cell.angle_beta   90.00
_cell.angle_gamma   90.00
#
_symmetry.space_group_name_H-M   'P 1'
#
loop_
_entity.id
_entity.type
_entity.pdbx_description
1 polymer ?
#
loop_
_entity_poly.entity_id
_entity_poly.type
_entity_poly.pdbx_seq_one_letter_code
_entity_poly.pdbx_strand_id
1 'polypeptide(L)'
;MTILGKVNQGELLSLRSRDRLLNIMQETRTRTLLPQGIEKSADIAHKTGDIGSMLADAGIIDMPNGKRYLGAVMVKRPHNDSNARTLIQQISRTAYQHFKWYQTQPPAKPQPVAQSSPSPSPVVIPSPGN
;
A
#
# COMPACT_ATOMS: atom_id res chain seq x y z
N MET A 1 -5.63 -4.00 6.53
CA MET A 1 -5.76 -2.65 5.95
C MET A 1 -7.21 -2.41 5.54
N THR A 2 -8.06 -2.26 6.51
CA THR A 2 -9.44 -2.52 6.12
C THR A 2 -10.28 -1.25 6.04
N ILE A 3 -10.16 -0.34 7.02
CA ILE A 3 -11.04 0.85 7.06
C ILE A 3 -10.70 1.84 5.95
N LEU A 4 -9.44 2.24 5.82
CA LEU A 4 -9.01 3.21 4.81
C LEU A 4 -9.24 2.71 3.37
N GLY A 5 -9.03 1.41 3.14
CA GLY A 5 -9.34 0.75 1.88
C GLY A 5 -10.82 0.82 1.52
N LYS A 6 -11.68 0.48 2.47
CA LYS A 6 -13.14 0.52 2.30
C LYS A 6 -13.67 1.95 2.11
N VAL A 7 -13.09 2.93 2.81
CA VAL A 7 -13.40 4.34 2.57
C VAL A 7 -13.02 4.74 1.15
N ASN A 8 -11.82 4.36 0.69
CA ASN A 8 -11.37 4.66 -0.67
C ASN A 8 -12.26 4.02 -1.75
N GLN A 9 -12.72 2.79 -1.51
CA GLN A 9 -13.60 2.05 -2.42
C GLN A 9 -15.07 2.52 -2.37
N GLY A 10 -15.41 3.38 -1.40
CA GLY A 10 -16.80 3.86 -1.22
C GLY A 10 -17.74 2.85 -0.57
N GLU A 11 -17.20 1.82 0.10
CA GLU A 11 -18.00 0.76 0.73
C GLU A 11 -18.59 1.16 2.10
N LEU A 12 -17.98 2.14 2.80
CA LEU A 12 -18.38 2.53 4.15
C LEU A 12 -19.18 3.83 4.22
N LEU A 13 -19.02 4.71 3.25
CA LEU A 13 -19.56 6.06 3.27
C LEU A 13 -20.20 6.40 1.93
N SER A 14 -21.23 7.27 1.96
CA SER A 14 -21.72 7.90 0.74
C SER A 14 -20.60 8.70 0.07
N LEU A 15 -20.68 8.92 -1.24
CA LEU A 15 -19.70 9.69 -2.01
C LEU A 15 -19.41 11.06 -1.35
N ARG A 16 -20.47 11.78 -0.99
CA ARG A 16 -20.36 13.09 -0.33
C ARG A 16 -19.62 13.03 1.01
N SER A 17 -19.91 12.01 1.83
CA SER A 17 -19.27 11.85 3.14
C SER A 17 -17.81 11.42 3.00
N ARG A 18 -17.51 10.55 2.02
CA ARG A 18 -16.15 10.16 1.68
C ARG A 18 -15.31 11.36 1.25
N ASP A 19 -15.80 12.16 0.32
CA ASP A 19 -15.08 13.32 -0.20
C ASP A 19 -14.84 14.35 0.89
N ARG A 20 -15.83 14.58 1.77
CA ARG A 20 -15.67 15.45 2.93
C ARG A 20 -14.62 14.93 3.91
N LEU A 21 -14.60 13.62 4.20
CA LEU A 21 -13.60 12.99 5.05
C LEU A 21 -12.19 13.16 4.46
N LEU A 22 -12.03 12.88 3.17
CA LEU A 22 -10.73 13.00 2.49
C LEU A 22 -10.23 14.44 2.49
N ASN A 23 -11.10 15.43 2.26
CA ASN A 23 -10.75 16.85 2.34
C ASN A 23 -10.24 17.23 3.74
N ILE A 24 -10.96 16.80 4.79
CA ILE A 24 -10.53 17.04 6.20
C ILE A 24 -9.15 16.41 6.45
N MET A 25 -8.91 15.20 5.93
CA MET A 25 -7.62 14.52 6.08
C MET A 25 -6.50 15.19 5.27
N GLN A 26 -6.79 15.81 4.13
CA GLN A 26 -5.82 16.60 3.34
C GLN A 26 -5.42 17.89 4.07
N GLU A 27 -6.33 18.51 4.81
CA GLU A 27 -6.10 19.72 5.59
C GLU A 27 -5.34 19.48 6.91
N THR A 28 -4.93 18.24 7.20
CA THR A 28 -4.19 17.89 8.40
C THR A 28 -2.92 18.73 8.53
N ARG A 29 -2.79 19.47 9.63
CA ARG A 29 -1.64 20.38 9.89
C ARG A 29 -0.36 19.63 10.24
N THR A 30 -0.46 18.45 10.85
CA THR A 30 0.70 17.64 11.23
C THR A 30 1.24 16.90 10.01
N ARG A 31 2.24 17.47 9.34
CA ARG A 31 2.83 16.94 8.11
C ARG A 31 4.26 16.44 8.31
N THR A 32 4.57 15.91 9.50
CA THR A 32 5.94 15.56 9.91
C THR A 32 6.31 14.08 9.65
N LEU A 33 5.39 13.25 9.18
CA LEU A 33 5.57 11.81 8.98
C LEU A 33 5.50 11.43 7.50
N LEU A 34 4.47 10.71 7.06
CA LEU A 34 4.34 10.28 5.65
C LEU A 34 4.54 11.41 4.63
N PRO A 35 4.02 12.64 4.85
CA PRO A 35 4.20 13.73 3.89
C PRO A 35 5.65 14.13 3.63
N GLN A 36 6.57 13.85 4.55
CA GLN A 36 8.00 14.17 4.38
C GLN A 36 8.74 13.17 3.48
N GLY A 37 8.13 12.04 3.17
CA GLY A 37 8.70 11.04 2.28
C GLY A 37 8.23 11.13 0.83
N ILE A 38 7.21 11.92 0.53
CA ILE A 38 6.62 12.05 -0.81
C ILE A 38 7.03 13.37 -1.47
N GLU A 39 6.87 13.48 -2.78
CA GLU A 39 7.12 14.70 -3.53
C GLU A 39 6.04 15.77 -3.24
N LYS A 40 6.41 17.05 -3.36
CA LYS A 40 5.49 18.17 -3.16
C LYS A 40 4.33 18.22 -4.15
N SER A 41 4.51 17.57 -5.30
CA SER A 41 3.49 17.45 -6.35
C SER A 41 2.49 16.32 -6.11
N ALA A 42 2.69 15.51 -5.06
CA ALA A 42 1.75 14.49 -4.66
C ALA A 42 0.79 15.00 -3.58
N ASP A 43 -0.47 14.63 -3.67
CA ASP A 43 -1.46 14.91 -2.65
C ASP A 43 -1.55 13.77 -1.64
N ILE A 44 -1.82 14.10 -0.38
CA ILE A 44 -2.01 13.10 0.66
C ILE A 44 -3.14 13.49 1.61
N ALA A 45 -4.10 12.59 1.75
CA ALA A 45 -5.11 12.63 2.79
C ALA A 45 -4.67 11.66 3.90
N HIS A 46 -4.28 12.17 5.09
CA HIS A 46 -3.68 11.33 6.12
C HIS A 46 -4.12 11.69 7.54
N LYS A 47 -3.86 10.77 8.48
CA LYS A 47 -4.10 10.98 9.92
C LYS A 47 -2.96 10.37 10.73
N THR A 48 -2.32 11.21 11.51
CA THR A 48 -1.26 10.82 12.44
C THR A 48 -1.82 10.35 13.80
N GLY A 49 -1.05 9.50 14.50
CA GLY A 49 -1.29 9.11 15.88
C GLY A 49 0.01 9.07 16.67
N ASP A 50 0.01 9.67 17.87
CA ASP A 50 1.14 9.66 18.78
C ASP A 50 0.63 9.47 20.22
N ILE A 51 1.10 8.41 20.87
CA ILE A 51 0.81 8.10 22.27
C ILE A 51 2.09 7.95 23.09
N GLY A 52 3.19 8.58 22.66
CA GLY A 52 4.49 8.52 23.31
C GLY A 52 5.27 7.25 22.99
N SER A 53 4.76 6.08 23.34
CA SER A 53 5.38 4.77 23.07
C SER A 53 5.09 4.21 21.67
N MET A 54 4.17 4.82 20.93
CA MET A 54 3.86 4.47 19.53
C MET A 54 3.65 5.72 18.70
N LEU A 55 4.21 5.71 17.51
CA LEU A 55 4.04 6.75 16.50
C LEU A 55 3.48 6.12 15.22
N ALA A 56 2.44 6.70 14.65
CA ALA A 56 1.78 6.16 13.48
C ALA A 56 1.35 7.25 12.50
N ASP A 57 1.24 6.89 11.24
CA ASP A 57 0.57 7.69 10.22
C ASP A 57 -0.08 6.76 9.19
N ALA A 58 -1.26 7.11 8.73
CA ALA A 58 -1.97 6.37 7.70
C ALA A 58 -2.64 7.34 6.73
N GLY A 59 -2.56 7.06 5.44
CA GLY A 59 -3.08 7.96 4.43
C GLY A 59 -3.32 7.32 3.08
N ILE A 60 -4.00 8.09 2.24
CA ILE A 60 -4.19 7.86 0.82
C ILE A 60 -3.32 8.87 0.09
N ILE A 61 -2.44 8.38 -0.78
CA ILE A 61 -1.49 9.19 -1.53
C ILE A 61 -1.88 9.17 -3.00
N ASP A 62 -2.11 10.37 -3.55
CA ASP A 62 -2.36 10.59 -4.97
C ASP A 62 -1.08 11.07 -5.64
N MET A 63 -0.58 10.29 -6.59
CA MET A 63 0.64 10.61 -7.32
C MET A 63 0.32 11.52 -8.53
N PRO A 64 1.27 12.36 -8.98
CA PRO A 64 1.07 13.27 -10.11
C PRO A 64 0.66 12.60 -11.42
N ASN A 65 0.94 11.32 -11.57
CA ASN A 65 0.57 10.51 -12.72
C ASN A 65 -0.85 9.91 -12.66
N GLY A 66 -1.67 10.34 -11.70
CA GLY A 66 -3.05 9.89 -11.51
C GLY A 66 -3.19 8.56 -10.74
N LYS A 67 -2.09 7.93 -10.33
CA LYS A 67 -2.15 6.71 -9.53
C LYS A 67 -2.29 7.02 -8.04
N ARG A 68 -2.97 6.12 -7.34
CA ARG A 68 -3.26 6.21 -5.91
C ARG A 68 -2.77 4.96 -5.20
N TYR A 69 -2.13 5.15 -4.05
CA TYR A 69 -1.84 4.05 -3.13
C TYR A 69 -2.19 4.41 -1.69
N LEU A 70 -2.36 3.40 -0.87
CA LEU A 70 -2.65 3.53 0.54
C LEU A 70 -1.44 3.10 1.35
N GLY A 71 -1.09 3.90 2.36
CA GLY A 71 0.01 3.60 3.27
C GLY A 71 -0.45 3.69 4.72
N ALA A 72 -0.01 2.75 5.55
CA ALA A 72 -0.15 2.82 7.00
C ALA A 72 1.14 2.31 7.64
N VAL A 73 1.72 3.12 8.51
CA VAL A 73 2.96 2.80 9.23
C VAL A 73 2.74 3.04 10.71
N MET A 74 3.14 2.08 11.53
CA MET A 74 3.09 2.17 12.98
C MET A 74 4.42 1.69 13.56
N VAL A 75 5.04 2.50 14.41
CA VAL A 75 6.34 2.23 15.01
C VAL A 75 6.20 2.27 16.54
N LYS A 76 6.54 1.14 17.19
CA LYS A 76 6.74 1.11 18.63
C LYS A 76 8.12 1.70 18.96
N ARG A 77 8.19 2.57 19.97
CA ARG A 77 9.42 3.31 20.31
C ARG A 77 9.57 3.47 21.82
N PRO A 78 10.79 3.70 22.35
CA PRO A 78 10.98 4.31 23.65
C PRO A 78 10.20 5.62 23.75
N HIS A 79 9.76 6.01 24.93
CA HIS A 79 8.86 7.16 25.10
C HIS A 79 9.42 8.43 24.42
N ASN A 80 8.69 8.94 23.45
CA ASN A 80 9.00 10.14 22.63
C ASN A 80 10.35 10.07 21.85
N ASP A 81 10.87 8.88 21.57
CA ASP A 81 12.08 8.75 20.73
C ASP A 81 11.82 9.32 19.32
N SER A 82 12.65 10.29 18.93
CA SER A 82 12.57 10.97 17.64
C SER A 82 12.98 10.11 16.44
N ASN A 83 13.76 9.03 16.65
CA ASN A 83 14.20 8.12 15.58
C ASN A 83 13.01 7.47 14.86
N ALA A 84 11.90 7.24 15.56
CA ALA A 84 10.68 6.71 14.98
C ALA A 84 10.11 7.63 13.88
N ARG A 85 10.24 8.95 14.04
CA ARG A 85 9.83 9.92 13.00
C ARG A 85 10.66 9.75 11.74
N THR A 86 11.99 9.72 11.90
CA THR A 86 12.92 9.53 10.78
C THR A 86 12.66 8.21 10.06
N LEU A 87 12.40 7.14 10.81
CA LEU A 87 12.08 5.84 10.24
C LEU A 87 10.80 5.89 9.38
N ILE A 88 9.72 6.50 9.89
CA ILE A 88 8.47 6.63 9.11
C ILE A 88 8.70 7.45 7.83
N GLN A 89 9.47 8.53 7.89
CA GLN A 89 9.83 9.35 6.73
C GLN A 89 10.62 8.53 5.68
N GLN A 90 11.57 7.72 6.12
CA GLN A 90 12.36 6.85 5.24
C GLN A 90 11.50 5.76 4.59
N ILE A 91 10.63 5.11 5.35
CA ILE A 91 9.68 4.12 4.84
C ILE A 91 8.78 4.77 3.78
N SER A 92 8.22 5.95 4.07
CA SER A 92 7.38 6.68 3.13
C SER A 92 8.12 7.01 1.83
N ARG A 93 9.37 7.49 1.94
CA ARG A 93 10.21 7.83 0.78
C ARG A 93 10.51 6.60 -0.07
N THR A 94 10.90 5.50 0.56
CA THR A 94 11.20 4.24 -0.14
C THR A 94 9.97 3.70 -0.87
N ALA A 95 8.81 3.70 -0.21
CA ALA A 95 7.56 3.26 -0.81
C ALA A 95 7.16 4.16 -2.00
N TYR A 96 7.24 5.48 -1.84
CA TYR A 96 6.92 6.43 -2.90
C TYR A 96 7.82 6.24 -4.13
N GLN A 97 9.14 6.11 -3.91
CA GLN A 97 10.11 5.86 -4.98
C GLN A 97 9.86 4.52 -5.68
N HIS A 98 9.54 3.47 -4.92
CA HIS A 98 9.21 2.17 -5.48
C HIS A 98 7.98 2.25 -6.41
N PHE A 99 6.90 2.86 -5.96
CA PHE A 99 5.70 3.03 -6.80
C PHE A 99 5.96 3.92 -8.01
N LYS A 100 6.79 4.95 -7.88
CA LYS A 100 7.22 5.79 -8.98
C LYS A 100 8.05 5.01 -10.01
N TRP A 101 9.01 4.21 -9.56
CA TRP A 101 9.87 3.38 -10.41
C TRP A 101 9.08 2.28 -11.13
N TYR A 102 8.17 1.60 -10.45
CA TYR A 102 7.35 0.54 -11.05
C TYR A 102 6.51 1.03 -12.23
N GLN A 103 6.26 2.31 -12.31
CA GLN A 103 5.48 2.93 -13.37
C GLN A 103 6.29 3.27 -14.63
N THR A 104 7.61 3.35 -14.51
CA THR A 104 8.51 3.59 -15.65
C THR A 104 8.92 2.29 -16.33
N GLN A 105 8.57 1.13 -15.75
CA GLN A 105 8.87 -0.17 -16.37
C GLN A 105 7.84 -0.48 -17.47
N PRO A 106 8.29 -0.96 -18.64
CA PRO A 106 7.39 -1.50 -19.65
C PRO A 106 6.61 -2.69 -19.05
N PRO A 107 5.37 -2.95 -19.48
CA PRO A 107 4.61 -4.10 -19.00
C PRO A 107 5.46 -5.37 -19.17
N ALA A 108 5.57 -6.15 -18.11
CA ALA A 108 6.31 -7.41 -18.13
C ALA A 108 5.78 -8.26 -19.30
N LYS A 109 6.69 -8.71 -20.18
CA LYS A 109 6.30 -9.64 -21.24
C LYS A 109 5.59 -10.84 -20.60
N PRO A 110 4.45 -11.30 -21.18
CA PRO A 110 3.80 -12.51 -20.70
C PRO A 110 4.84 -13.62 -20.62
N GLN A 111 5.06 -14.18 -19.45
CA GLN A 111 5.88 -15.38 -19.34
C GLN A 111 5.16 -16.51 -20.11
N PRO A 112 5.86 -17.29 -20.95
CA PRO A 112 5.26 -18.47 -21.54
C PRO A 112 4.68 -19.33 -20.42
N VAL A 113 3.40 -19.60 -20.48
CA VAL A 113 2.77 -20.55 -19.56
C VAL A 113 3.51 -21.86 -19.75
N ALA A 114 4.22 -22.31 -18.71
CA ALA A 114 4.85 -23.62 -18.72
C ALA A 114 3.76 -24.64 -19.10
N GLN A 115 3.91 -25.23 -20.28
CA GLN A 115 3.00 -26.29 -20.72
C GLN A 115 3.07 -27.37 -19.66
N SER A 116 1.96 -27.62 -19.01
CA SER A 116 1.82 -28.77 -18.11
C SER A 116 2.19 -30.00 -18.87
N SER A 117 3.23 -30.70 -18.39
CA SER A 117 3.64 -31.99 -18.93
C SER A 117 2.43 -32.94 -19.05
N PRO A 118 2.29 -33.69 -20.16
CA PRO A 118 1.17 -34.60 -20.28
C PRO A 118 1.23 -35.64 -19.15
N SER A 119 0.10 -35.86 -18.50
CA SER A 119 -0.08 -36.88 -17.48
C SER A 119 0.40 -38.23 -18.03
N PRO A 120 1.15 -39.05 -17.26
CA PRO A 120 1.52 -40.39 -17.67
C PRO A 120 0.25 -41.20 -17.90
N SER A 121 0.19 -41.88 -19.06
CA SER A 121 -0.89 -42.79 -19.42
C SER A 121 -1.05 -43.90 -18.38
N PRO A 122 -2.29 -44.35 -18.09
CA PRO A 122 -2.50 -45.41 -17.12
C PRO A 122 -1.84 -46.72 -17.60
N VAL A 123 -1.03 -47.28 -16.71
CA VAL A 123 -0.41 -48.62 -16.92
C VAL A 123 -1.52 -49.67 -16.91
N VAL A 124 -1.73 -50.33 -18.04
CA VAL A 124 -2.64 -51.46 -18.13
C VAL A 124 -1.94 -52.67 -17.50
N ILE A 125 -2.44 -53.14 -16.36
CA ILE A 125 -1.98 -54.39 -15.72
C ILE A 125 -2.71 -55.54 -16.41
N PRO A 126 -1.99 -56.52 -17.02
CA PRO A 126 -2.66 -57.71 -17.59
C PRO A 126 -3.21 -58.57 -16.46
N SER A 127 -4.47 -58.99 -16.60
CA SER A 127 -5.12 -59.92 -15.69
C SER A 127 -4.41 -61.29 -15.73
N PRO A 128 -4.25 -61.94 -14.56
CA PRO A 128 -3.74 -63.36 -14.56
C PRO A 128 -4.76 -64.25 -15.18
N GLY A 129 -4.35 -64.92 -16.24
CA GLY A 129 -5.15 -65.98 -16.89
C GLY A 129 -5.36 -67.17 -15.98
N ASN A 130 -6.55 -67.75 -16.09
CA ASN A 130 -7.02 -68.94 -15.43
C ASN A 130 -6.43 -70.16 -16.09
#